data_05b17937695e942bfa23fc7e58f1892a
#
_entry.id   05b17937695e942bfa23fc7e58f1892a
#
_cell.length_a   1.000
_cell.length_b   1.000
_cell.length_c   1.000
_cell.angle_alpha   90.00
_cell.angle_beta   90.00
_cell.angle_gamma   90.00
#
_symmetry.space_group_name_H-M   'P 1'
#
loop_
_entity.id
_entity.type
_entity.pdbx_description
1 polymer ?
#
loop_
_entity_poly.entity_id
_entity_poly.type
_entity_poly.pdbx_seq_one_letter_code
_entity_poly.pdbx_strand_id
1 'polypeptide(L)'
;MGYPKVKKNFLGSPFYRLNYKKIFFISISFVFFVIISIFAPKLIILKTICMKVLNERQAKILESLETKRYISVSELSDRLKVSVVTIRKDLTLLEEEGYLHRTHGGASKQMRYVFDQTVSEKETLNVEEKSRIITKALDYIKENEFIILSSGSTAHLLAQKLFGLRNLTVLTPSLRVALEVCKNPNVNTIHLGGEVRKNSTSTVGVLAEETLNNFSCTTLFLGIEGIDLDYGLSSTNVGEAHLNRKMIERVDKTIVLADSSKIHKRGFGFICYVEKIDMLITDNNADPEFVDELEKRGIEVILV
;
A
#
# COMPACT_ATOMS: atom_id res chain seq x y z
N MET A 1 -23.79 -20.44 77.48
CA MET A 1 -24.16 -21.67 76.82
C MET A 1 -23.27 -21.86 75.61
N GLY A 2 -22.26 -22.74 75.74
CA GLY A 2 -21.23 -22.96 74.74
C GLY A 2 -21.56 -24.10 73.81
N TYR A 3 -21.20 -23.97 72.58
CA TYR A 3 -21.17 -25.08 71.63
C TYR A 3 -19.76 -25.58 71.45
N PRO A 4 -19.51 -26.88 71.39
CA PRO A 4 -18.17 -27.47 71.38
C PRO A 4 -17.52 -27.42 69.99
N LYS A 5 -16.21 -27.15 69.98
CA LYS A 5 -15.34 -27.29 68.83
C LYS A 5 -15.11 -28.77 68.48
N VAL A 6 -15.50 -29.19 67.29
CA VAL A 6 -15.11 -30.50 66.74
C VAL A 6 -13.83 -30.33 65.92
N LYS A 7 -12.71 -30.87 66.40
CA LYS A 7 -11.49 -31.11 65.66
C LYS A 7 -11.73 -32.27 64.69
N LYS A 8 -11.53 -32.06 63.40
CA LYS A 8 -11.27 -33.17 62.44
C LYS A 8 -9.87 -33.04 61.88
N ASN A 9 -8.98 -33.77 62.45
CA ASN A 9 -7.75 -34.23 61.80
C ASN A 9 -8.14 -35.39 60.89
N PHE A 10 -7.84 -35.26 59.57
CA PHE A 10 -7.67 -36.40 58.72
C PHE A 10 -6.51 -36.13 57.81
N LEU A 11 -5.45 -36.93 58.00
CA LEU A 11 -4.28 -37.04 57.18
C LEU A 11 -4.68 -37.42 55.75
N GLY A 12 -4.35 -36.57 54.79
CA GLY A 12 -4.54 -36.87 53.38
C GLY A 12 -3.23 -37.33 52.77
N SER A 13 -3.25 -38.41 52.05
CA SER A 13 -2.16 -38.92 51.21
C SER A 13 -1.91 -38.02 50.01
N PRO A 14 -0.68 -37.93 49.49
CA PRO A 14 -0.30 -36.99 48.39
C PRO A 14 -0.49 -37.57 46.99
N PHE A 15 -1.49 -38.43 46.80
CA PHE A 15 -1.78 -38.99 45.47
C PHE A 15 -3.21 -38.66 45.07
N TYR A 16 -3.45 -37.68 44.25
CA TYR A 16 -4.63 -37.33 43.43
C TYR A 16 -4.86 -35.80 43.36
N ARG A 17 -3.82 -35.09 42.89
CA ARG A 17 -4.07 -33.87 42.13
C ARG A 17 -3.80 -34.18 40.64
N LEU A 18 -4.66 -35.01 40.07
CA LEU A 18 -4.76 -35.13 38.63
C LEU A 18 -5.18 -33.77 38.05
N ASN A 19 -4.30 -33.26 37.26
CA ASN A 19 -4.34 -31.90 36.72
C ASN A 19 -5.44 -31.81 35.64
N TYR A 20 -6.69 -31.61 36.04
CA TYR A 20 -7.87 -31.51 35.15
C TYR A 20 -7.66 -30.53 34.00
N LYS A 21 -6.82 -29.51 34.18
CA LYS A 21 -6.44 -28.61 33.11
C LYS A 21 -5.60 -29.28 32.00
N LYS A 22 -4.72 -30.22 32.35
CA LYS A 22 -3.94 -30.97 31.34
C LYS A 22 -4.80 -31.98 30.59
N ILE A 23 -5.72 -32.63 31.24
CA ILE A 23 -6.65 -33.60 30.60
C ILE A 23 -7.62 -32.86 29.67
N PHE A 24 -8.14 -31.69 30.09
CA PHE A 24 -9.03 -30.87 29.29
C PHE A 24 -8.31 -30.31 28.03
N PHE A 25 -7.05 -29.85 28.15
CA PHE A 25 -6.26 -29.39 27.00
C PHE A 25 -5.92 -30.51 26.02
N ILE A 26 -5.59 -31.71 26.52
CA ILE A 26 -5.29 -32.89 25.68
C ILE A 26 -6.57 -33.33 24.93
N SER A 27 -7.72 -33.31 25.60
CA SER A 27 -9.01 -33.64 24.98
C SER A 27 -9.42 -32.67 23.89
N ILE A 28 -9.25 -31.34 24.09
CA ILE A 28 -9.56 -30.33 23.08
C ILE A 28 -8.59 -30.43 21.88
N SER A 29 -7.29 -30.61 22.12
CA SER A 29 -6.31 -30.79 21.05
C SER A 29 -6.58 -32.07 20.25
N PHE A 30 -7.01 -33.16 20.90
CA PHE A 30 -7.33 -34.42 20.21
C PHE A 30 -8.62 -34.28 19.38
N VAL A 31 -9.65 -33.62 19.90
CA VAL A 31 -10.89 -33.33 19.16
C VAL A 31 -10.61 -32.40 17.98
N PHE A 32 -9.77 -31.36 18.16
CA PHE A 32 -9.35 -30.48 17.07
C PHE A 32 -8.56 -31.23 15.99
N PHE A 33 -7.63 -32.12 16.42
CA PHE A 33 -6.86 -32.93 15.49
C PHE A 33 -7.73 -33.93 14.71
N VAL A 34 -8.71 -34.56 15.37
CA VAL A 34 -9.68 -35.46 14.72
C VAL A 34 -10.60 -34.71 13.76
N ILE A 35 -11.10 -33.52 14.14
CA ILE A 35 -11.92 -32.67 13.26
C ILE A 35 -11.10 -32.23 12.03
N ILE A 36 -9.85 -31.77 12.20
CA ILE A 36 -8.99 -31.40 11.08
C ILE A 36 -8.70 -32.62 10.21
N SER A 37 -8.40 -33.79 10.77
CA SER A 37 -8.10 -35.00 10.01
C SER A 37 -9.30 -35.53 9.20
N ILE A 38 -10.53 -35.32 9.68
CA ILE A 38 -11.75 -35.76 9.00
C ILE A 38 -12.26 -34.73 7.98
N PHE A 39 -12.13 -33.42 8.29
CA PHE A 39 -12.70 -32.35 7.47
C PHE A 39 -11.70 -31.74 6.48
N ALA A 40 -10.38 -31.76 6.76
CA ALA A 40 -9.40 -31.23 5.83
C ALA A 40 -9.37 -31.99 4.49
N PRO A 41 -9.41 -33.34 4.43
CA PRO A 41 -9.50 -34.05 3.16
C PRO A 41 -10.80 -33.75 2.40
N LYS A 42 -11.93 -33.66 3.12
CA LYS A 42 -13.23 -33.31 2.50
C LYS A 42 -13.26 -31.87 1.99
N LEU A 43 -12.64 -30.93 2.69
CA LEU A 43 -12.53 -29.53 2.26
C LEU A 43 -11.60 -29.38 1.03
N ILE A 44 -10.51 -30.17 0.99
CA ILE A 44 -9.60 -30.22 -0.15
C ILE A 44 -10.31 -30.86 -1.35
N ILE A 45 -11.04 -31.96 -1.16
CA ILE A 45 -11.84 -32.64 -2.19
C ILE A 45 -12.96 -31.75 -2.70
N LEU A 46 -13.70 -31.03 -1.82
CA LEU A 46 -14.71 -30.06 -2.22
C LEU A 46 -14.11 -28.87 -2.98
N LYS A 47 -12.95 -28.38 -2.60
CA LYS A 47 -12.23 -27.33 -3.31
C LYS A 47 -11.74 -27.82 -4.68
N THR A 48 -11.32 -29.08 -4.77
CA THR A 48 -10.89 -29.72 -6.04
C THR A 48 -12.08 -30.05 -6.95
N ILE A 49 -13.24 -30.42 -6.40
CA ILE A 49 -14.46 -30.72 -7.18
C ILE A 49 -15.16 -29.43 -7.64
N CYS A 50 -15.07 -28.32 -6.89
CA CYS A 50 -15.58 -27.01 -7.30
C CYS A 50 -14.63 -26.20 -8.20
N MET A 51 -13.38 -26.63 -8.38
CA MET A 51 -12.46 -25.97 -9.33
C MET A 51 -12.94 -26.34 -10.75
N LYS A 52 -13.54 -25.38 -11.43
CA LYS A 52 -13.78 -25.45 -12.86
C LYS A 52 -12.45 -25.77 -13.53
N VAL A 53 -12.43 -26.83 -14.36
CA VAL A 53 -11.21 -27.23 -15.05
C VAL A 53 -10.75 -26.08 -15.94
N LEU A 54 -9.66 -25.42 -15.55
CA LEU A 54 -9.03 -24.39 -16.35
C LEU A 54 -8.58 -24.98 -17.68
N ASN A 55 -8.87 -24.31 -18.77
CA ASN A 55 -8.30 -24.71 -20.05
C ASN A 55 -6.79 -24.38 -20.07
N GLU A 56 -6.04 -25.03 -21.00
CA GLU A 56 -4.58 -24.89 -21.08
C GLU A 56 -4.13 -23.42 -21.22
N ARG A 57 -4.89 -22.60 -21.94
CA ARG A 57 -4.61 -21.17 -22.12
C ARG A 57 -4.77 -20.38 -20.81
N GLN A 58 -5.84 -20.64 -20.06
CA GLN A 58 -6.09 -20.03 -18.75
C GLN A 58 -5.00 -20.42 -17.75
N ALA A 59 -4.55 -21.66 -17.75
CA ALA A 59 -3.44 -22.10 -16.92
C ALA A 59 -2.14 -21.34 -17.27
N LYS A 60 -1.82 -21.14 -18.54
CA LYS A 60 -0.66 -20.36 -19.00
C LYS A 60 -0.76 -18.87 -18.62
N ILE A 61 -1.95 -18.29 -18.59
CA ILE A 61 -2.17 -16.94 -18.11
C ILE A 61 -1.80 -16.84 -16.62
N LEU A 62 -2.30 -17.76 -15.79
CA LEU A 62 -2.00 -17.77 -14.37
C LEU A 62 -0.52 -18.04 -14.08
N GLU A 63 0.11 -18.97 -14.81
CA GLU A 63 1.55 -19.23 -14.73
C GLU A 63 2.37 -17.96 -15.05
N SER A 64 1.94 -17.18 -16.02
CA SER A 64 2.59 -15.90 -16.37
C SER A 64 2.53 -14.90 -15.22
N LEU A 65 1.46 -14.90 -14.44
CA LEU A 65 1.27 -14.05 -13.26
C LEU A 65 2.00 -14.55 -12.00
N GLU A 66 2.57 -15.78 -12.01
CA GLU A 66 3.46 -16.23 -10.92
C GLU A 66 4.82 -15.54 -11.01
N THR A 67 5.27 -15.21 -12.21
CA THR A 67 6.58 -14.59 -12.45
C THR A 67 6.50 -13.06 -12.57
N LYS A 68 5.34 -12.53 -12.96
CA LYS A 68 5.11 -11.10 -13.14
C LYS A 68 3.99 -10.61 -12.23
N ARG A 69 4.16 -9.44 -11.63
CA ARG A 69 3.12 -8.80 -10.80
C ARG A 69 1.90 -8.39 -11.63
N TYR A 70 2.14 -8.03 -12.89
CA TYR A 70 1.16 -7.59 -13.88
C TYR A 70 1.54 -8.15 -15.26
N ILE A 71 0.54 -8.38 -16.11
CA ILE A 71 0.71 -8.75 -17.51
C ILE A 71 -0.37 -8.08 -18.35
N SER A 72 0.04 -7.44 -19.46
CA SER A 72 -0.89 -6.75 -20.35
C SER A 72 -1.66 -7.73 -21.25
N VAL A 73 -2.83 -7.27 -21.73
CA VAL A 73 -3.64 -8.02 -22.72
C VAL A 73 -2.85 -8.20 -24.01
N SER A 74 -2.08 -7.18 -24.42
CA SER A 74 -1.23 -7.23 -25.60
C SER A 74 -0.16 -8.30 -25.48
N GLU A 75 0.61 -8.29 -24.38
CA GLU A 75 1.63 -9.29 -24.11
C GLU A 75 1.05 -10.73 -24.08
N LEU A 76 -0.10 -10.92 -23.44
CA LEU A 76 -0.79 -12.21 -23.43
C LEU A 76 -1.24 -12.65 -24.83
N SER A 77 -1.75 -11.71 -25.64
CA SER A 77 -2.18 -11.95 -27.02
C SER A 77 -1.00 -12.44 -27.86
N ASP A 78 0.14 -11.76 -27.79
CA ASP A 78 1.35 -12.09 -28.54
C ASP A 78 1.97 -13.41 -28.09
N ARG A 79 2.07 -13.63 -26.77
CA ARG A 79 2.64 -14.83 -26.18
C ARG A 79 1.83 -16.09 -26.46
N LEU A 80 0.50 -15.98 -26.37
CA LEU A 80 -0.41 -17.11 -26.52
C LEU A 80 -0.95 -17.27 -27.96
N LYS A 81 -0.58 -16.37 -28.86
CA LYS A 81 -0.99 -16.37 -30.29
C LYS A 81 -2.52 -16.39 -30.48
N VAL A 82 -3.26 -15.63 -29.66
CA VAL A 82 -4.71 -15.49 -29.74
C VAL A 82 -5.12 -14.02 -29.73
N SER A 83 -6.33 -13.73 -30.21
CA SER A 83 -6.81 -12.35 -30.29
C SER A 83 -6.97 -11.69 -28.92
N VAL A 84 -6.79 -10.37 -28.86
CA VAL A 84 -7.06 -9.51 -27.68
C VAL A 84 -8.46 -9.79 -27.09
N VAL A 85 -9.47 -10.01 -27.97
CA VAL A 85 -10.84 -10.33 -27.53
C VAL A 85 -10.89 -11.64 -26.76
N THR A 86 -10.16 -12.66 -27.23
CA THR A 86 -10.08 -13.95 -26.55
C THR A 86 -9.41 -13.84 -25.19
N ILE A 87 -8.29 -13.10 -25.11
CA ILE A 87 -7.60 -12.84 -23.83
C ILE A 87 -8.54 -12.12 -22.85
N ARG A 88 -9.23 -11.06 -23.29
CA ARG A 88 -10.17 -10.33 -22.42
C ARG A 88 -11.28 -11.23 -21.88
N LYS A 89 -11.80 -12.16 -22.68
CA LYS A 89 -12.77 -13.17 -22.23
C LYS A 89 -12.19 -14.09 -21.15
N ASP A 90 -10.99 -14.64 -21.40
CA ASP A 90 -10.34 -15.49 -20.40
C ASP A 90 -10.06 -14.76 -19.09
N LEU A 91 -9.56 -13.53 -19.17
CA LEU A 91 -9.32 -12.71 -17.97
C LEU A 91 -10.62 -12.42 -17.21
N THR A 92 -11.75 -12.20 -17.91
CA THR A 92 -13.06 -12.02 -17.25
C THR A 92 -13.47 -13.27 -16.48
N LEU A 93 -13.37 -14.44 -17.11
CA LEU A 93 -13.70 -15.71 -16.46
C LEU A 93 -12.80 -16.02 -15.28
N LEU A 94 -11.49 -15.74 -15.39
CA LEU A 94 -10.53 -15.96 -14.31
C LEU A 94 -10.74 -14.98 -13.14
N GLU A 95 -11.18 -13.76 -13.42
CA GLU A 95 -11.56 -12.78 -12.38
C GLU A 95 -12.84 -13.19 -11.66
N GLU A 96 -13.88 -13.63 -12.39
CA GLU A 96 -15.14 -14.13 -11.82
C GLU A 96 -14.91 -15.32 -10.90
N GLU A 97 -13.96 -16.20 -11.24
CA GLU A 97 -13.54 -17.35 -10.43
C GLU A 97 -12.53 -16.97 -9.32
N GLY A 98 -12.11 -15.70 -9.24
CA GLY A 98 -11.22 -15.18 -8.17
C GLY A 98 -9.75 -15.55 -8.32
N TYR A 99 -9.29 -16.01 -9.49
CA TYR A 99 -7.88 -16.37 -9.71
C TYR A 99 -6.96 -15.17 -9.92
N LEU A 100 -7.48 -14.07 -10.43
CA LEU A 100 -6.74 -12.85 -10.73
C LEU A 100 -7.64 -11.61 -10.59
N HIS A 101 -7.05 -10.44 -10.71
CA HIS A 101 -7.75 -9.16 -10.80
C HIS A 101 -7.46 -8.50 -12.15
N ARG A 102 -8.50 -8.08 -12.87
CA ARG A 102 -8.34 -7.33 -14.12
C ARG A 102 -7.99 -5.88 -13.83
N THR A 103 -7.18 -5.32 -14.69
CA THR A 103 -6.89 -3.88 -14.78
C THR A 103 -7.39 -3.36 -16.13
N HIS A 104 -7.23 -2.04 -16.42
CA HIS A 104 -7.67 -1.46 -17.70
C HIS A 104 -7.01 -2.16 -18.90
N GLY A 105 -5.71 -2.43 -18.85
CA GLY A 105 -4.96 -3.03 -19.96
C GLY A 105 -4.53 -4.49 -19.78
N GLY A 106 -4.86 -5.16 -18.65
CA GLY A 106 -4.32 -6.50 -18.39
C GLY A 106 -4.87 -7.17 -17.14
N ALA A 107 -4.00 -7.91 -16.44
CA ALA A 107 -4.35 -8.63 -15.22
C ALA A 107 -3.20 -8.64 -14.21
N SER A 108 -3.56 -8.78 -12.93
CA SER A 108 -2.65 -8.91 -11.80
C SER A 108 -3.15 -10.01 -10.86
N LYS A 109 -2.25 -10.76 -10.26
CA LYS A 109 -2.57 -11.69 -9.17
C LYS A 109 -2.81 -10.97 -7.84
N GLN A 110 -2.26 -9.77 -7.69
CA GLN A 110 -2.42 -8.97 -6.47
C GLN A 110 -3.77 -8.26 -6.45
N MET A 111 -4.37 -8.19 -5.26
CA MET A 111 -5.60 -7.41 -5.06
C MET A 111 -5.41 -5.96 -5.57
N ARG A 112 -6.44 -5.46 -6.29
CA ARG A 112 -6.47 -4.08 -6.79
C ARG A 112 -6.50 -3.06 -5.65
N TYR A 113 -7.11 -3.43 -4.54
CA TYR A 113 -7.24 -2.55 -3.38
C TYR A 113 -6.05 -2.67 -2.44
N VAL A 114 -5.53 -1.52 -2.03
CA VAL A 114 -4.42 -1.42 -1.08
C VAL A 114 -4.98 -1.34 0.33
N PHE A 115 -4.42 -2.18 1.22
CA PHE A 115 -4.71 -2.10 2.64
C PHE A 115 -3.78 -1.11 3.33
N ASP A 116 -4.28 -0.56 4.43
CA ASP A 116 -3.56 0.41 5.22
C ASP A 116 -2.40 -0.23 5.98
N GLN A 117 -1.18 0.15 5.62
CA GLN A 117 0.07 -0.26 6.26
C GLN A 117 0.72 0.93 6.95
N THR A 118 1.45 0.68 8.02
CA THR A 118 2.23 1.72 8.68
C THR A 118 3.39 2.20 7.78
N VAL A 119 3.84 3.44 8.01
CA VAL A 119 5.03 3.96 7.28
C VAL A 119 6.25 3.08 7.53
N SER A 120 6.43 2.58 8.76
CA SER A 120 7.56 1.70 9.11
C SER A 120 7.57 0.39 8.31
N GLU A 121 6.42 -0.24 8.09
CA GLU A 121 6.30 -1.42 7.21
C GLU A 121 6.65 -1.05 5.76
N LYS A 122 6.14 0.08 5.28
CA LYS A 122 6.40 0.55 3.91
C LYS A 122 7.86 0.96 3.67
N GLU A 123 8.57 1.42 4.70
CA GLU A 123 10.00 1.78 4.60
C GLU A 123 10.88 0.59 4.20
N THR A 124 10.51 -0.64 4.56
CA THR A 124 11.26 -1.87 4.23
C THR A 124 10.94 -2.44 2.84
N LEU A 125 9.94 -1.91 2.14
CA LEU A 125 9.50 -2.40 0.85
C LEU A 125 10.07 -1.54 -0.30
N ASN A 126 10.49 -2.18 -1.39
CA ASN A 126 10.96 -1.53 -2.63
C ASN A 126 12.00 -0.42 -2.36
N VAL A 127 12.99 -0.72 -1.50
CA VAL A 127 13.95 0.28 -0.99
C VAL A 127 14.84 0.80 -2.12
N GLU A 128 15.28 -0.07 -3.01
CA GLU A 128 16.14 0.29 -4.14
C GLU A 128 15.40 1.17 -5.15
N GLU A 129 14.17 0.80 -5.50
CA GLU A 129 13.31 1.58 -6.39
C GLU A 129 13.06 2.97 -5.83
N LYS A 130 12.67 3.07 -4.56
CA LYS A 130 12.49 4.36 -3.88
C LYS A 130 13.77 5.18 -3.86
N SER A 131 14.93 4.55 -3.63
CA SER A 131 16.21 5.24 -3.62
C SER A 131 16.53 5.87 -4.98
N ARG A 132 16.24 5.20 -6.09
CA ARG A 132 16.41 5.75 -7.44
C ARG A 132 15.40 6.88 -7.69
N ILE A 133 14.15 6.68 -7.32
CA ILE A 133 13.07 7.69 -7.46
C ILE A 133 13.44 8.98 -6.72
N ILE A 134 13.85 8.91 -5.45
CA ILE A 134 14.21 10.11 -4.67
C ILE A 134 15.49 10.76 -5.18
N THR A 135 16.46 9.98 -5.70
CA THR A 135 17.67 10.54 -6.30
C THR A 135 17.31 11.40 -7.51
N LYS A 136 16.37 10.92 -8.33
CA LYS A 136 15.88 11.71 -9.48
C LYS A 136 15.02 12.90 -9.04
N ALA A 137 14.22 12.76 -7.98
CA ALA A 137 13.38 13.84 -7.46
C ALA A 137 14.20 15.04 -6.98
N LEU A 138 15.44 14.83 -6.51
CA LEU A 138 16.33 15.92 -6.09
C LEU A 138 16.68 16.88 -7.22
N ASP A 139 16.70 16.43 -8.49
CA ASP A 139 16.96 17.29 -9.66
C ASP A 139 15.90 18.39 -9.81
N TYR A 140 14.74 18.20 -9.20
CA TYR A 140 13.59 19.12 -9.24
C TYR A 140 13.45 20.00 -7.99
N ILE A 141 14.44 19.98 -7.09
CA ILE A 141 14.47 20.83 -5.89
C ILE A 141 15.59 21.85 -6.03
N LYS A 142 15.25 23.13 -5.99
CA LYS A 142 16.21 24.21 -6.13
C LYS A 142 16.31 25.00 -4.82
N GLU A 143 17.40 25.72 -4.66
CA GLU A 143 17.55 26.69 -3.58
C GLU A 143 16.55 27.85 -3.74
N ASN A 144 16.16 28.44 -2.62
CA ASN A 144 15.19 29.55 -2.55
C ASN A 144 13.75 29.18 -2.95
N GLU A 145 13.40 27.91 -2.87
CA GLU A 145 12.03 27.43 -3.16
C GLU A 145 11.20 27.17 -1.89
N PHE A 146 9.89 27.14 -2.12
CA PHE A 146 8.90 26.71 -1.16
C PHE A 146 8.28 25.43 -1.67
N ILE A 147 8.55 24.29 -1.04
CA ILE A 147 8.06 22.99 -1.48
C ILE A 147 7.16 22.33 -0.46
N ILE A 148 6.28 21.46 -0.92
CA ILE A 148 5.50 20.58 -0.05
C ILE A 148 6.07 19.17 -0.18
N LEU A 149 6.43 18.55 0.94
CA LEU A 149 6.66 17.12 1.03
C LEU A 149 5.46 16.47 1.71
N SER A 150 4.79 15.56 1.03
CA SER A 150 3.65 14.82 1.57
C SER A 150 4.07 13.85 2.69
N SER A 151 3.17 13.01 3.11
CA SER A 151 3.47 11.90 4.04
C SER A 151 3.88 10.63 3.28
N GLY A 152 4.42 9.66 4.04
CA GLY A 152 4.77 8.33 3.54
C GLY A 152 6.27 8.05 3.49
N SER A 153 6.61 6.79 3.22
CA SER A 153 8.01 6.32 3.28
C SER A 153 8.91 6.95 2.20
N THR A 154 8.39 7.19 1.00
CA THR A 154 9.16 7.82 -0.08
C THR A 154 9.45 9.28 0.20
N ALA A 155 8.46 10.04 0.71
CA ALA A 155 8.65 11.43 1.11
C ALA A 155 9.62 11.54 2.31
N HIS A 156 9.57 10.61 3.25
CA HIS A 156 10.53 10.56 4.36
C HIS A 156 11.97 10.29 3.86
N LEU A 157 12.15 9.35 2.94
CA LEU A 157 13.46 9.12 2.32
C LEU A 157 13.97 10.34 1.53
N LEU A 158 13.09 11.07 0.84
CA LEU A 158 13.48 12.32 0.16
C LEU A 158 13.93 13.37 1.17
N ALA A 159 13.23 13.52 2.29
CA ALA A 159 13.61 14.44 3.35
C ALA A 159 15.03 14.19 3.89
N GLN A 160 15.44 12.93 4.02
CA GLN A 160 16.80 12.52 4.43
C GLN A 160 17.89 12.99 3.44
N LYS A 161 17.55 13.20 2.17
CA LYS A 161 18.49 13.64 1.13
C LYS A 161 18.56 15.15 0.94
N LEU A 162 17.74 15.92 1.65
CA LEU A 162 17.79 17.40 1.60
C LEU A 162 18.98 18.00 2.34
N PHE A 163 19.77 17.16 3.01
CA PHE A 163 20.97 17.61 3.71
C PHE A 163 21.97 18.24 2.71
N GLY A 164 22.34 19.50 2.94
CA GLY A 164 23.23 20.25 2.04
C GLY A 164 22.54 21.31 1.18
N LEU A 165 21.21 21.25 1.01
CA LEU A 165 20.46 22.35 0.40
C LEU A 165 20.34 23.55 1.35
N ARG A 166 20.21 24.75 0.78
CA ARG A 166 20.14 26.00 1.53
C ARG A 166 18.94 26.82 1.09
N ASN A 167 18.46 27.67 1.99
CA ASN A 167 17.39 28.63 1.70
C ASN A 167 16.11 27.97 1.16
N LEU A 168 15.85 26.71 1.52
CA LEU A 168 14.64 25.99 1.16
C LEU A 168 13.64 26.10 2.32
N THR A 169 12.36 26.20 2.00
CA THR A 169 11.28 26.06 2.98
C THR A 169 10.46 24.82 2.62
N VAL A 170 10.35 23.91 3.56
CA VAL A 170 9.58 22.66 3.41
C VAL A 170 8.32 22.74 4.27
N LEU A 171 7.16 22.66 3.59
CA LEU A 171 5.85 22.50 4.24
C LEU A 171 5.49 21.01 4.22
N THR A 172 5.04 20.45 5.34
CA THR A 172 4.72 19.02 5.41
C THR A 172 3.65 18.70 6.45
N PRO A 173 2.72 17.76 6.18
CA PRO A 173 1.83 17.18 7.19
C PRO A 173 2.52 16.05 8.00
N SER A 174 3.70 15.57 7.59
CA SER A 174 4.37 14.41 8.18
C SER A 174 5.29 14.81 9.32
N LEU A 175 5.05 14.27 10.52
CA LEU A 175 5.95 14.45 11.65
C LEU A 175 7.35 13.87 11.39
N ARG A 176 7.44 12.73 10.68
CA ARG A 176 8.73 12.11 10.32
C ARG A 176 9.53 13.00 9.37
N VAL A 177 8.87 13.51 8.33
CA VAL A 177 9.49 14.45 7.38
C VAL A 177 9.95 15.72 8.12
N ALA A 178 9.08 16.31 8.95
CA ALA A 178 9.42 17.53 9.70
C ALA A 178 10.65 17.32 10.60
N LEU A 179 10.68 16.24 11.38
CA LEU A 179 11.81 15.91 12.26
C LEU A 179 13.10 15.66 11.45
N GLU A 180 13.01 15.06 10.27
CA GLU A 180 14.17 14.81 9.41
C GLU A 180 14.72 16.12 8.82
N VAL A 181 13.84 16.95 8.26
CA VAL A 181 14.23 18.24 7.67
C VAL A 181 14.82 19.19 8.72
N CYS A 182 14.29 19.19 9.95
CA CYS A 182 14.80 20.02 11.05
C CYS A 182 16.28 19.72 11.42
N LYS A 183 16.84 18.60 10.99
CA LYS A 183 18.28 18.33 11.19
C LYS A 183 19.16 19.20 10.29
N ASN A 184 18.63 19.78 9.22
CA ASN A 184 19.33 20.73 8.37
C ASN A 184 19.06 22.16 8.80
N PRO A 185 20.04 22.87 9.41
CA PRO A 185 19.85 24.23 9.93
C PRO A 185 19.60 25.27 8.84
N ASN A 186 19.85 24.96 7.57
CA ASN A 186 19.70 25.85 6.43
C ASN A 186 18.35 25.70 5.72
N VAL A 187 17.46 24.84 6.23
CA VAL A 187 16.14 24.58 5.65
C VAL A 187 15.07 24.91 6.68
N ASN A 188 14.16 25.79 6.32
CA ASN A 188 13.00 26.10 7.16
C ASN A 188 11.97 24.97 7.06
N THR A 189 11.37 24.61 8.18
CA THR A 189 10.35 23.57 8.24
C THR A 189 9.06 24.15 8.80
N ILE A 190 7.97 23.97 8.06
CA ILE A 190 6.62 24.31 8.50
C ILE A 190 5.82 23.01 8.55
N HIS A 191 5.35 22.65 9.74
CA HIS A 191 4.50 21.48 9.91
C HIS A 191 3.03 21.90 9.95
N LEU A 192 2.19 21.25 9.14
CA LEU A 192 0.75 21.42 9.18
C LEU A 192 0.20 20.80 10.47
N GLY A 193 -0.38 21.61 11.33
CA GLY A 193 -1.01 21.15 12.56
C GLY A 193 -2.23 20.26 12.31
N GLY A 194 -2.83 19.69 13.36
CA GLY A 194 -4.07 18.94 13.23
C GLY A 194 -4.06 17.58 13.96
N GLU A 195 -5.03 16.73 13.64
CA GLU A 195 -5.13 15.38 14.18
C GLU A 195 -4.04 14.48 13.61
N VAL A 196 -3.29 13.79 14.47
CA VAL A 196 -2.22 12.88 14.05
C VAL A 196 -2.75 11.49 13.78
N ARG A 197 -2.64 11.05 12.55
CA ARG A 197 -2.93 9.68 12.13
C ARG A 197 -1.75 8.77 12.47
N LYS A 198 -2.00 7.71 13.26
CA LYS A 198 -0.95 6.83 13.81
C LYS A 198 -0.18 6.07 12.74
N ASN A 199 -0.87 5.50 11.74
CA ASN A 199 -0.23 4.64 10.72
C ASN A 199 0.74 5.40 9.81
N SER A 200 0.41 6.64 9.46
CA SER A 200 1.25 7.50 8.62
C SER A 200 2.12 8.47 9.41
N THR A 201 1.85 8.65 10.71
CA THR A 201 2.47 9.72 11.52
C THR A 201 2.37 11.08 10.84
N SER A 202 1.22 11.36 10.24
CA SER A 202 0.92 12.62 9.56
C SER A 202 -0.34 13.25 10.13
N THR A 203 -0.43 14.56 10.04
CA THR A 203 -1.63 15.32 10.42
C THR A 203 -2.65 15.32 9.30
N VAL A 204 -3.92 15.30 9.67
CA VAL A 204 -5.08 15.34 8.78
C VAL A 204 -6.17 16.23 9.38
N GLY A 205 -7.21 16.49 8.58
CA GLY A 205 -8.41 17.18 9.00
C GLY A 205 -8.35 18.69 8.84
N VAL A 206 -9.43 19.34 9.26
CA VAL A 206 -9.73 20.75 8.98
C VAL A 206 -8.59 21.71 9.40
N LEU A 207 -7.97 21.48 10.56
CA LEU A 207 -6.88 22.34 11.03
C LEU A 207 -5.66 22.30 10.10
N ALA A 208 -5.31 21.11 9.57
CA ALA A 208 -4.22 20.99 8.60
C ALA A 208 -4.55 21.70 7.29
N GLU A 209 -5.80 21.58 6.83
CA GLU A 209 -6.29 22.20 5.60
C GLU A 209 -6.37 23.73 5.72
N GLU A 210 -6.87 24.24 6.86
CA GLU A 210 -6.92 25.67 7.12
C GLU A 210 -5.51 26.27 7.22
N THR A 211 -4.58 25.57 7.88
CA THR A 211 -3.18 25.99 7.93
C THR A 211 -2.59 26.07 6.53
N LEU A 212 -2.81 25.05 5.69
CA LEU A 212 -2.32 24.99 4.31
C LEU A 212 -2.84 26.16 3.46
N ASN A 213 -4.05 26.64 3.70
CA ASN A 213 -4.64 27.77 2.95
C ASN A 213 -3.85 29.08 3.03
N ASN A 214 -2.98 29.23 4.02
CA ASN A 214 -2.13 30.42 4.19
C ASN A 214 -0.84 30.38 3.35
N PHE A 215 -0.60 29.29 2.62
CA PHE A 215 0.64 29.09 1.88
C PHE A 215 0.37 28.85 0.39
N SER A 216 1.34 29.24 -0.42
CA SER A 216 1.48 28.88 -1.83
C SER A 216 2.91 28.38 -2.01
N CYS A 217 3.08 27.23 -2.65
CA CYS A 217 4.38 26.60 -2.86
C CYS A 217 4.63 26.33 -4.34
N THR A 218 5.89 26.19 -4.73
CA THR A 218 6.27 25.92 -6.12
C THR A 218 6.01 24.48 -6.50
N THR A 219 6.38 23.52 -5.65
CA THR A 219 6.34 22.10 -6.01
C THR A 219 5.84 21.24 -4.86
N LEU A 220 4.95 20.32 -5.17
CA LEU A 220 4.54 19.22 -4.29
C LEU A 220 5.22 17.92 -4.72
N PHE A 221 5.93 17.29 -3.80
CA PHE A 221 6.38 15.90 -3.93
C PHE A 221 5.40 14.99 -3.20
N LEU A 222 4.59 14.28 -3.99
CA LEU A 222 3.44 13.53 -3.50
C LEU A 222 3.70 12.02 -3.51
N GLY A 223 3.72 11.39 -2.34
CA GLY A 223 3.61 9.93 -2.20
C GLY A 223 2.15 9.49 -2.28
N ILE A 224 1.91 8.36 -2.90
CA ILE A 224 0.57 7.79 -3.09
C ILE A 224 0.53 6.30 -2.72
N GLU A 225 -0.67 5.76 -2.50
CA GLU A 225 -0.86 4.32 -2.28
C GLU A 225 -1.32 3.57 -3.53
N GLY A 226 -1.92 4.26 -4.47
CA GLY A 226 -2.31 3.69 -5.75
C GLY A 226 -2.52 4.75 -6.83
N ILE A 227 -2.22 4.35 -8.07
CA ILE A 227 -2.50 5.11 -9.28
C ILE A 227 -3.11 4.19 -10.33
N ASP A 228 -4.20 4.63 -10.94
CA ASP A 228 -4.98 3.88 -11.92
C ASP A 228 -5.52 4.85 -12.98
N LEU A 229 -5.53 4.48 -14.25
CA LEU A 229 -5.90 5.37 -15.36
C LEU A 229 -7.36 5.85 -15.29
N ASP A 230 -8.27 5.03 -14.77
CA ASP A 230 -9.69 5.35 -14.68
C ASP A 230 -10.06 5.98 -13.33
N TYR A 231 -9.46 5.46 -12.26
CA TYR A 231 -9.77 5.89 -10.89
C TYR A 231 -8.92 7.09 -10.45
N GLY A 232 -7.73 7.27 -11.04
CA GLY A 232 -6.80 8.32 -10.63
C GLY A 232 -5.90 7.90 -9.46
N LEU A 233 -5.44 8.91 -8.71
CA LEU A 233 -4.58 8.76 -7.53
C LEU A 233 -5.40 8.49 -6.28
N SER A 234 -4.84 7.69 -5.37
CA SER A 234 -5.57 7.31 -4.17
C SER A 234 -4.65 7.07 -2.95
N SER A 235 -5.24 7.24 -1.76
CA SER A 235 -4.69 6.87 -0.46
C SER A 235 -5.57 5.81 0.20
N THR A 236 -5.04 5.09 1.18
CA THR A 236 -5.84 4.16 2.01
C THR A 236 -6.76 4.89 3.00
N ASN A 237 -6.51 6.16 3.26
CA ASN A 237 -7.25 6.98 4.20
C ASN A 237 -7.88 8.21 3.53
N VAL A 238 -9.16 8.45 3.81
CA VAL A 238 -9.93 9.56 3.22
C VAL A 238 -9.44 10.93 3.66
N GLY A 239 -9.05 11.09 4.94
CA GLY A 239 -8.51 12.34 5.46
C GLY A 239 -7.18 12.72 4.82
N GLU A 240 -6.29 11.75 4.60
CA GLU A 240 -5.05 11.97 3.84
C GLU A 240 -5.33 12.29 2.38
N ALA A 241 -6.26 11.56 1.76
CA ALA A 241 -6.64 11.82 0.37
C ALA A 241 -7.18 13.25 0.19
N HIS A 242 -7.99 13.71 1.14
CA HIS A 242 -8.53 15.07 1.12
C HIS A 242 -7.43 16.13 1.29
N LEU A 243 -6.53 15.96 2.26
CA LEU A 243 -5.41 16.88 2.45
C LEU A 243 -4.45 16.86 1.24
N ASN A 244 -4.17 15.69 0.66
CA ASN A 244 -3.35 15.58 -0.55
C ASN A 244 -3.97 16.34 -1.72
N ARG A 245 -5.28 16.28 -1.92
CA ARG A 245 -6.02 17.07 -2.92
C ARG A 245 -5.82 18.56 -2.67
N LYS A 246 -5.95 18.99 -1.42
CA LYS A 246 -5.75 20.39 -1.04
C LYS A 246 -4.30 20.85 -1.29
N MET A 247 -3.29 19.99 -1.07
CA MET A 247 -1.91 20.32 -1.38
C MET A 247 -1.68 20.50 -2.89
N ILE A 248 -2.30 19.67 -3.74
CA ILE A 248 -2.25 19.83 -5.21
C ILE A 248 -2.81 21.20 -5.63
N GLU A 249 -3.87 21.69 -4.99
CA GLU A 249 -4.48 23.00 -5.29
C GLU A 249 -3.61 24.20 -4.88
N ARG A 250 -2.51 24.00 -4.13
CA ARG A 250 -1.66 25.05 -3.54
C ARG A 250 -0.25 25.12 -4.13
N VAL A 251 0.00 24.42 -5.23
CA VAL A 251 1.32 24.37 -5.88
C VAL A 251 1.22 24.64 -7.36
N ASP A 252 2.33 25.09 -7.95
CA ASP A 252 2.44 25.28 -9.38
C ASP A 252 2.72 23.96 -10.10
N LYS A 253 3.43 23.02 -9.44
CA LYS A 253 3.79 21.71 -10.00
C LYS A 253 3.60 20.59 -9.01
N THR A 254 2.96 19.49 -9.45
CA THR A 254 2.78 18.25 -8.68
C THR A 254 3.62 17.13 -9.27
N ILE A 255 4.60 16.65 -8.51
CA ILE A 255 5.46 15.50 -8.86
C ILE A 255 5.08 14.32 -7.97
N VAL A 256 4.57 13.27 -8.58
CA VAL A 256 4.23 12.03 -7.88
C VAL A 256 5.46 11.13 -7.79
N LEU A 257 5.74 10.64 -6.59
CA LEU A 257 6.82 9.70 -6.30
C LEU A 257 6.23 8.34 -5.94
N ALA A 258 6.24 7.42 -6.89
CA ALA A 258 5.62 6.11 -6.70
C ALA A 258 6.42 5.01 -7.38
N ASP A 259 6.76 3.96 -6.65
CA ASP A 259 7.31 2.75 -7.27
C ASP A 259 6.23 1.99 -8.05
N SER A 260 6.66 1.14 -9.00
CA SER A 260 5.77 0.39 -9.91
C SER A 260 4.73 -0.48 -9.22
N SER A 261 4.93 -0.81 -7.94
CA SER A 261 3.94 -1.58 -7.17
C SER A 261 2.64 -0.81 -6.88
N LYS A 262 2.65 0.53 -7.08
CA LYS A 262 1.51 1.41 -6.90
C LYS A 262 0.64 1.54 -8.15
N ILE A 263 1.17 1.14 -9.31
CA ILE A 263 0.46 1.16 -10.59
C ILE A 263 -0.64 0.11 -10.59
N HIS A 264 -1.79 0.42 -11.19
CA HIS A 264 -3.03 -0.39 -11.22
C HIS A 264 -3.62 -0.68 -9.84
N LYS A 265 -3.20 0.06 -8.79
CA LYS A 265 -3.72 -0.06 -7.43
C LYS A 265 -4.69 1.06 -7.11
N ARG A 266 -5.63 0.76 -6.21
CA ARG A 266 -6.63 1.71 -5.71
C ARG A 266 -6.67 1.68 -4.20
N GLY A 267 -6.49 2.82 -3.56
CA GLY A 267 -6.80 3.03 -2.15
C GLY A 267 -8.27 3.39 -1.97
N PHE A 268 -8.76 3.36 -0.76
CA PHE A 268 -10.14 3.69 -0.42
C PHE A 268 -10.45 5.19 -0.61
N GLY A 269 -9.49 6.07 -0.34
CA GLY A 269 -9.63 7.52 -0.47
C GLY A 269 -9.15 8.02 -1.83
N PHE A 270 -10.05 8.58 -2.63
CA PHE A 270 -9.74 9.22 -3.90
C PHE A 270 -9.04 10.57 -3.68
N ILE A 271 -7.89 10.79 -4.34
CA ILE A 271 -7.17 12.05 -4.30
C ILE A 271 -7.61 12.93 -5.48
N CYS A 272 -7.26 12.56 -6.70
CA CYS A 272 -7.59 13.29 -7.92
C CYS A 272 -7.46 12.38 -9.14
N TYR A 273 -7.97 12.82 -10.29
CA TYR A 273 -7.67 12.17 -11.57
C TYR A 273 -6.22 12.43 -12.00
N VAL A 274 -5.68 11.55 -12.86
CA VAL A 274 -4.26 11.62 -13.30
C VAL A 274 -3.94 12.93 -14.00
N GLU A 275 -4.88 13.57 -14.66
CA GLU A 275 -4.72 14.85 -15.36
C GLU A 275 -4.44 16.07 -14.43
N LYS A 276 -4.46 15.84 -13.10
CA LYS A 276 -4.16 16.87 -12.09
C LYS A 276 -2.70 16.86 -11.61
N ILE A 277 -1.89 15.94 -12.14
CA ILE A 277 -0.46 15.92 -11.84
C ILE A 277 0.33 16.27 -13.09
N ASP A 278 1.54 16.80 -12.88
CA ASP A 278 2.43 17.20 -13.97
C ASP A 278 3.45 16.13 -14.32
N MET A 279 3.85 15.35 -13.30
CA MET A 279 4.93 14.38 -13.46
C MET A 279 4.73 13.15 -12.55
N LEU A 280 5.13 12.00 -13.07
CA LEU A 280 5.33 10.76 -12.30
C LEU A 280 6.80 10.35 -12.38
N ILE A 281 7.47 10.16 -11.25
CA ILE A 281 8.78 9.50 -11.18
C ILE A 281 8.56 8.10 -10.64
N THR A 282 8.91 7.09 -11.43
CA THR A 282 8.71 5.67 -11.11
C THR A 282 9.90 4.82 -11.54
N ASP A 283 9.93 3.55 -11.15
CA ASP A 283 11.01 2.63 -11.55
C ASP A 283 10.73 1.92 -12.88
N ASN A 284 11.78 1.32 -13.46
CA ASN A 284 11.76 0.65 -14.78
C ASN A 284 10.87 -0.60 -14.85
N ASN A 285 10.29 -1.06 -13.72
CA ASN A 285 9.31 -2.15 -13.71
C ASN A 285 7.87 -1.65 -13.93
N ALA A 286 7.68 -0.35 -14.16
CA ALA A 286 6.39 0.22 -14.52
C ALA A 286 5.86 -0.43 -15.80
N ASP A 287 4.53 -0.62 -15.84
CA ASP A 287 3.87 -1.15 -17.05
C ASP A 287 4.02 -0.16 -18.21
N PRO A 288 4.64 -0.57 -19.34
CA PRO A 288 4.85 0.31 -20.48
C PRO A 288 3.55 0.87 -21.08
N GLU A 289 2.48 0.08 -21.15
CA GLU A 289 1.18 0.55 -21.67
C GLU A 289 0.57 1.63 -20.74
N PHE A 290 0.78 1.49 -19.44
CA PHE A 290 0.36 2.50 -18.46
C PHE A 290 1.16 3.80 -18.62
N VAL A 291 2.46 3.70 -18.81
CA VAL A 291 3.36 4.85 -19.03
C VAL A 291 2.97 5.59 -20.30
N ASP A 292 2.84 4.87 -21.42
CA ASP A 292 2.42 5.44 -22.71
C ASP A 292 1.08 6.17 -22.61
N GLU A 293 0.14 5.63 -21.84
CA GLU A 293 -1.18 6.25 -21.69
C GLU A 293 -1.14 7.50 -20.81
N LEU A 294 -0.30 7.54 -19.76
CA LEU A 294 -0.08 8.77 -18.98
C LEU A 294 0.56 9.88 -19.85
N GLU A 295 1.56 9.54 -20.66
CA GLU A 295 2.22 10.50 -21.55
C GLU A 295 1.25 11.06 -22.61
N LYS A 296 0.36 10.23 -23.18
CA LYS A 296 -0.72 10.68 -24.07
C LYS A 296 -1.69 11.66 -23.41
N ARG A 297 -1.86 11.55 -22.08
CA ARG A 297 -2.67 12.48 -21.28
C ARG A 297 -1.91 13.73 -20.83
N GLY A 298 -0.66 13.89 -21.29
CA GLY A 298 0.18 15.05 -21.04
C GLY A 298 0.96 15.03 -19.74
N ILE A 299 1.04 13.87 -19.05
CA ILE A 299 1.82 13.71 -17.82
C ILE A 299 3.24 13.28 -18.20
N GLU A 300 4.25 14.01 -17.71
CA GLU A 300 5.65 13.62 -17.88
C GLU A 300 5.96 12.39 -17.03
N VAL A 301 6.51 11.32 -17.63
CA VAL A 301 6.89 10.11 -16.88
C VAL A 301 8.40 9.91 -16.93
N ILE A 302 9.02 9.82 -15.75
CA ILE A 302 10.46 9.58 -15.60
C ILE A 302 10.66 8.17 -15.06
N LEU A 303 11.32 7.32 -15.84
CA LEU A 303 11.71 5.96 -15.46
C LEU A 303 13.14 5.95 -14.91
N VAL A 304 13.37 5.30 -13.74
CA VAL A 304 14.65 5.24 -13.03
C VAL A 304 15.05 3.83 -12.58
#